data_2358cf5ba836d44cf45ce43ac2d8f0a3
#
_entry.id   2358cf5ba836d44cf45ce43ac2d8f0a3
#
_cell.length_a   1.000
_cell.length_b   1.000
_cell.length_c   1.000
_cell.angle_alpha   90.00
_cell.angle_beta   90.00
_cell.angle_gamma   90.00
#
_symmetry.space_group_name_H-M   'P 1'
#
loop_
_entity.id
_entity.type
_entity.pdbx_description
1 polymer ?
#
loop_
_entity_poly.entity_id
_entity_poly.type
_entity_poly.pdbx_seq_one_letter_code
_entity_poly.pdbx_strand_id
1 'polypeptide(L)'
;MAKIIISLLIPLLVSCSVLNRNARSSVSTMCVDLLSARVAVDVPTPDCIRKENYEEGVIYFVSFHDGTMIFHEGALMGFDVDEYTPLGSEHTKKYKIYWGNEKGKFWKKYISGNVRVYYYNVNKESKKKYDDIIKSIRIRKLWRPKSPESSNGLIK
;
A
#
# COMPACT_ATOMS: atom_id res chain seq x y z
N MET A 1 -66.66 -20.92 21.77
CA MET A 1 -65.31 -21.07 22.34
C MET A 1 -64.30 -20.50 21.31
N ALA A 2 -63.86 -19.27 21.50
CA ALA A 2 -62.92 -18.59 20.61
C ALA A 2 -61.51 -18.63 21.26
N LYS A 3 -60.54 -19.26 20.57
CA LYS A 3 -59.14 -19.29 20.99
C LYS A 3 -58.45 -18.02 20.50
N ILE A 4 -58.06 -17.17 21.45
CA ILE A 4 -57.22 -15.98 21.20
C ILE A 4 -55.78 -16.46 21.13
N ILE A 5 -55.16 -16.34 19.93
CA ILE A 5 -53.75 -16.56 19.74
C ILE A 5 -53.04 -15.21 19.91
N ILE A 6 -52.38 -15.05 21.07
CA ILE A 6 -51.53 -13.88 21.32
C ILE A 6 -50.20 -14.13 20.63
N SER A 7 -50.00 -13.45 19.47
CA SER A 7 -48.74 -13.44 18.78
C SER A 7 -47.78 -12.47 19.47
N LEU A 8 -46.78 -13.00 20.15
CA LEU A 8 -45.73 -12.25 20.83
C LEU A 8 -44.73 -11.77 19.79
N LEU A 9 -44.88 -10.53 19.34
CA LEU A 9 -43.88 -9.84 18.50
C LEU A 9 -42.73 -9.40 19.40
N ILE A 10 -41.61 -10.12 19.32
CA ILE A 10 -40.35 -9.70 19.95
C ILE A 10 -39.69 -8.69 19.02
N PRO A 11 -39.50 -7.40 19.38
CA PRO A 11 -38.72 -6.49 18.59
C PRO A 11 -37.21 -6.86 18.73
N LEU A 12 -36.63 -7.33 17.66
CA LEU A 12 -35.16 -7.44 17.52
C LEU A 12 -34.59 -6.02 17.56
N LEU A 13 -34.14 -5.60 18.74
CA LEU A 13 -33.30 -4.42 18.87
C LEU A 13 -31.94 -4.73 18.23
N VAL A 14 -31.80 -4.36 16.96
CA VAL A 14 -30.49 -4.26 16.29
C VAL A 14 -29.78 -3.09 16.95
N SER A 15 -28.98 -3.39 17.96
CA SER A 15 -28.06 -2.44 18.57
C SER A 15 -26.93 -2.17 17.58
N CYS A 16 -27.12 -1.17 16.71
CA CYS A 16 -26.02 -0.55 15.99
C CYS A 16 -25.16 0.16 17.03
N SER A 17 -24.10 -0.50 17.50
CA SER A 17 -23.04 0.16 18.23
C SER A 17 -22.36 1.15 17.26
N VAL A 18 -22.72 2.43 17.40
CA VAL A 18 -22.00 3.54 16.81
C VAL A 18 -20.61 3.53 17.45
N LEU A 19 -19.67 2.83 16.82
CA LEU A 19 -18.25 2.91 17.16
C LEU A 19 -17.83 4.36 17.01
N ASN A 20 -17.54 4.98 18.16
CA ASN A 20 -17.08 6.35 18.29
C ASN A 20 -15.77 6.50 17.47
N ARG A 21 -15.87 7.04 16.24
CA ARG A 21 -14.76 7.20 15.27
C ARG A 21 -13.74 8.28 15.65
N ASN A 22 -13.71 8.70 16.90
CA ASN A 22 -12.70 9.63 17.43
C ASN A 22 -11.44 8.92 17.96
N ALA A 23 -11.19 7.66 17.62
CA ALA A 23 -9.89 7.06 17.83
C ALA A 23 -8.89 7.85 16.96
N ARG A 24 -8.02 8.63 17.59
CA ARG A 24 -6.82 9.17 16.97
C ARG A 24 -6.16 8.01 16.25
N SER A 25 -6.09 8.07 14.91
CA SER A 25 -5.47 7.04 14.09
C SER A 25 -4.04 6.86 14.60
N SER A 26 -3.81 5.77 15.32
CA SER A 26 -2.47 5.46 15.81
C SER A 26 -1.60 5.15 14.61
N VAL A 27 -0.58 5.97 14.41
CA VAL A 27 0.44 5.71 13.40
C VAL A 27 1.36 4.62 13.93
N SER A 28 1.56 3.57 13.16
CA SER A 28 2.47 2.46 13.48
C SER A 28 3.44 2.21 12.33
N THR A 29 4.59 1.64 12.64
CA THR A 29 5.52 1.22 11.58
C THR A 29 5.07 -0.09 10.98
N MET A 30 4.74 -0.06 9.69
CA MET A 30 4.47 -1.23 8.89
C MET A 30 5.73 -1.64 8.12
N CYS A 31 6.00 -2.94 8.04
CA CYS A 31 7.10 -3.49 7.24
C CYS A 31 6.55 -4.30 6.07
N VAL A 32 7.06 -4.03 4.87
CA VAL A 32 6.74 -4.75 3.63
C VAL A 32 8.01 -5.45 3.15
N ASP A 33 7.98 -6.77 3.06
CA ASP A 33 9.09 -7.57 2.55
C ASP A 33 8.94 -7.80 1.06
N LEU A 34 9.80 -7.14 0.29
CA LEU A 34 9.92 -7.27 -1.16
C LEU A 34 10.94 -8.37 -1.52
N LEU A 35 11.35 -8.45 -2.80
CA LEU A 35 12.29 -9.48 -3.28
C LEU A 35 13.68 -9.33 -2.68
N SER A 36 14.25 -8.13 -2.69
CA SER A 36 15.61 -7.85 -2.23
C SER A 36 15.68 -6.80 -1.13
N ALA A 37 14.54 -6.24 -0.72
CA ALA A 37 14.47 -5.15 0.21
C ALA A 37 13.30 -5.30 1.19
N ARG A 38 13.49 -4.80 2.41
CA ARG A 38 12.42 -4.50 3.36
C ARG A 38 12.16 -3.01 3.35
N VAL A 39 10.92 -2.63 3.15
CA VAL A 39 10.44 -1.25 3.22
C VAL A 39 9.69 -1.07 4.53
N ALA A 40 10.17 -0.19 5.40
CA ALA A 40 9.45 0.22 6.59
C ALA A 40 8.85 1.60 6.37
N VAL A 41 7.59 1.77 6.73
CA VAL A 41 6.85 3.04 6.61
C VAL A 41 5.98 3.26 7.85
N ASP A 42 5.78 4.51 8.20
CA ASP A 42 4.89 4.87 9.30
C ASP A 42 3.50 5.19 8.71
N VAL A 43 2.52 4.36 9.02
CA VAL A 43 1.17 4.42 8.45
C VAL A 43 0.10 4.39 9.54
N PRO A 44 -1.07 5.01 9.32
CA PRO A 44 -2.26 4.67 10.09
C PRO A 44 -2.64 3.22 9.82
N THR A 45 -3.45 2.64 10.69
CA THR A 45 -3.95 1.27 10.50
C THR A 45 -4.62 1.14 9.13
N PRO A 46 -4.12 0.27 8.22
CA PRO A 46 -4.75 0.06 6.92
C PRO A 46 -6.03 -0.77 7.07
N ASP A 47 -6.98 -0.55 6.15
CA ASP A 47 -8.21 -1.35 6.08
C ASP A 47 -7.93 -2.75 5.51
N CYS A 48 -6.98 -2.83 4.56
CA CYS A 48 -6.61 -4.08 3.92
C CYS A 48 -5.16 -4.05 3.42
N ILE A 49 -4.48 -5.18 3.51
CA ILE A 49 -3.18 -5.41 2.88
C ILE A 49 -3.31 -6.64 1.99
N ARG A 50 -3.06 -6.46 0.68
CA ARG A 50 -3.06 -7.54 -0.31
C ARG A 50 -1.66 -7.66 -0.91
N LYS A 51 -1.15 -8.89 -0.96
CA LYS A 51 0.12 -9.23 -1.62
C LYS A 51 -0.15 -10.05 -2.87
N GLU A 52 0.52 -9.71 -3.95
CA GLU A 52 0.54 -10.49 -5.19
C GLU A 52 1.98 -10.81 -5.56
N ASN A 53 2.21 -12.06 -5.98
CA ASN A 53 3.51 -12.50 -6.45
C ASN A 53 3.42 -12.73 -7.96
N TYR A 54 4.43 -12.26 -8.68
CA TYR A 54 4.61 -12.41 -10.11
C TYR A 54 5.93 -13.12 -10.37
N GLU A 55 6.12 -13.64 -11.57
CA GLU A 55 7.37 -14.30 -11.95
C GLU A 55 8.60 -13.40 -11.72
N GLU A 56 8.47 -12.13 -12.06
CA GLU A 56 9.55 -11.14 -12.01
C GLU A 56 9.43 -10.15 -10.83
N GLY A 57 8.50 -10.35 -9.92
CA GLY A 57 8.29 -9.35 -8.86
C GLY A 57 7.25 -9.66 -7.82
N VAL A 58 7.10 -8.73 -6.91
CA VAL A 58 6.09 -8.74 -5.84
C VAL A 58 5.46 -7.37 -5.71
N ILE A 59 4.13 -7.35 -5.52
CA ILE A 59 3.36 -6.14 -5.28
C ILE A 59 2.60 -6.29 -3.95
N TYR A 60 2.56 -5.19 -3.19
CA TYR A 60 1.64 -5.02 -2.07
C TYR A 60 0.72 -3.84 -2.34
N PHE A 61 -0.56 -4.05 -2.15
CA PHE A 61 -1.58 -3.02 -2.13
C PHE A 61 -1.98 -2.79 -0.68
N VAL A 62 -1.76 -1.59 -0.17
CA VAL A 62 -2.11 -1.17 1.19
C VAL A 62 -3.22 -0.15 1.09
N SER A 63 -4.44 -0.58 1.36
CA SER A 63 -5.66 0.21 1.19
C SER A 63 -6.08 0.86 2.51
N PHE A 64 -6.49 2.10 2.40
CA PHE A 64 -7.11 2.92 3.44
C PHE A 64 -8.48 3.38 2.91
N HIS A 65 -9.38 3.82 3.77
CA HIS A 65 -10.71 4.28 3.39
C HIS A 65 -10.74 5.41 2.33
N ASP A 66 -9.62 6.11 2.14
CA ASP A 66 -9.50 7.29 1.26
C ASP A 66 -8.45 7.13 0.16
N GLY A 67 -7.92 5.92 -0.06
CA GLY A 67 -7.00 5.62 -1.13
C GLY A 67 -6.11 4.41 -0.87
N THR A 68 -5.21 4.14 -1.81
CA THR A 68 -4.33 2.98 -1.77
C THR A 68 -2.88 3.39 -2.03
N MET A 69 -1.96 2.77 -1.30
CA MET A 69 -0.54 2.78 -1.60
C MET A 69 -0.12 1.46 -2.22
N ILE A 70 0.83 1.52 -3.14
CA ILE A 70 1.39 0.36 -3.82
C ILE A 70 2.88 0.31 -3.53
N PHE A 71 3.37 -0.85 -3.11
CA PHE A 71 4.77 -1.14 -2.90
C PHE A 71 5.15 -2.27 -3.84
N HIS A 72 6.16 -2.09 -4.68
CA HIS A 72 6.60 -3.17 -5.53
C HIS A 72 8.11 -3.16 -5.81
N GLU A 73 8.60 -4.32 -6.19
CA GLU A 73 9.96 -4.53 -6.68
C GLU A 73 9.91 -5.51 -7.85
N GLY A 74 10.69 -5.21 -8.89
CA GLY A 74 10.80 -6.01 -10.11
C GLY A 74 10.39 -5.25 -11.37
N ALA A 75 10.47 -5.94 -12.50
CA ALA A 75 10.11 -5.43 -13.82
C ALA A 75 8.64 -5.71 -14.13
N LEU A 76 7.74 -5.14 -13.34
CA LEU A 76 6.31 -5.29 -13.55
C LEU A 76 5.82 -4.32 -14.62
N MET A 77 4.72 -4.69 -15.29
CA MET A 77 3.98 -3.79 -16.17
C MET A 77 3.68 -2.50 -15.43
N GLY A 78 3.79 -1.37 -16.11
CA GLY A 78 3.55 -0.06 -15.53
C GLY A 78 2.14 0.09 -14.97
N PHE A 79 2.00 0.93 -13.96
CA PHE A 79 0.70 1.41 -13.51
C PHE A 79 0.36 2.69 -14.27
N ASP A 80 -0.91 3.07 -14.34
CA ASP A 80 -1.36 4.34 -14.97
C ASP A 80 -0.54 5.54 -14.52
N VAL A 81 -0.12 5.56 -13.25
CA VAL A 81 0.73 6.61 -12.68
C VAL A 81 2.10 6.73 -13.37
N ASP A 82 2.56 5.72 -14.08
CA ASP A 82 3.82 5.76 -14.84
C ASP A 82 3.71 6.58 -16.12
N GLU A 83 2.49 6.78 -16.63
CA GLU A 83 2.16 7.58 -17.80
C GLU A 83 1.88 9.05 -17.46
N TYR A 84 1.70 9.38 -16.18
CA TYR A 84 1.35 10.74 -15.76
C TYR A 84 2.55 11.67 -15.89
N THR A 85 2.29 12.88 -16.39
CA THR A 85 3.30 13.94 -16.49
C THR A 85 3.58 14.55 -15.11
N PRO A 86 4.83 14.49 -14.61
CA PRO A 86 5.17 15.10 -13.34
C PRO A 86 5.06 16.63 -13.36
N LEU A 87 4.48 17.20 -12.33
CA LEU A 87 4.54 18.64 -12.05
C LEU A 87 5.85 19.02 -11.33
N GLY A 88 6.51 18.06 -10.69
CA GLY A 88 7.77 18.26 -10.02
C GLY A 88 8.47 16.96 -9.68
N SER A 89 9.76 17.09 -9.33
CA SER A 89 10.61 15.97 -8.94
C SER A 89 11.65 16.39 -7.93
N GLU A 90 12.11 15.40 -7.14
CA GLU A 90 13.25 15.51 -6.24
C GLU A 90 14.18 14.33 -6.52
N HIS A 91 15.47 14.60 -6.70
CA HIS A 91 16.47 13.58 -6.97
C HIS A 91 17.61 13.67 -5.95
N THR A 92 17.90 12.57 -5.32
CA THR A 92 19.06 12.40 -4.45
C THR A 92 19.92 11.23 -4.93
N LYS A 93 21.07 11.00 -4.27
CA LYS A 93 21.89 9.81 -4.54
C LYS A 93 21.20 8.49 -4.18
N LYS A 94 20.21 8.53 -3.31
CA LYS A 94 19.56 7.33 -2.75
C LYS A 94 18.19 7.05 -3.38
N TYR A 95 17.46 8.08 -3.79
CA TYR A 95 16.09 7.96 -4.30
C TYR A 95 15.74 9.07 -5.28
N LYS A 96 14.66 8.84 -6.03
CA LYS A 96 13.98 9.83 -6.85
C LYS A 96 12.52 9.87 -6.43
N ILE A 97 11.95 11.07 -6.37
CA ILE A 97 10.52 11.27 -6.12
C ILE A 97 9.96 12.11 -7.27
N TYR A 98 8.80 11.69 -7.77
CA TYR A 98 8.01 12.43 -8.75
C TYR A 98 6.62 12.64 -8.18
N TRP A 99 6.01 13.78 -8.49
CA TRP A 99 4.64 14.07 -8.05
C TRP A 99 3.90 14.91 -9.08
N GLY A 100 2.58 14.84 -9.01
CA GLY A 100 1.73 15.61 -9.90
C GLY A 100 0.26 15.57 -9.50
N ASN A 101 -0.55 16.05 -10.43
CA ASN A 101 -1.99 16.06 -10.35
C ASN A 101 -2.56 15.60 -11.69
N GLU A 102 -3.46 14.65 -11.65
CA GLU A 102 -4.19 14.18 -12.82
C GLU A 102 -5.69 14.33 -12.54
N LYS A 103 -6.36 15.20 -13.32
CA LYS A 103 -7.80 15.49 -13.21
C LYS A 103 -8.25 15.84 -11.77
N GLY A 104 -7.45 16.66 -11.07
CA GLY A 104 -7.74 17.10 -9.69
C GLY A 104 -7.36 16.09 -8.62
N LYS A 105 -6.79 14.95 -8.98
CA LYS A 105 -6.30 13.92 -8.04
C LYS A 105 -4.79 13.95 -7.97
N PHE A 106 -4.26 13.81 -6.76
CA PHE A 106 -2.83 13.83 -6.51
C PHE A 106 -2.23 12.44 -6.61
N TRP A 107 -0.98 12.40 -7.05
CA TRP A 107 -0.16 11.22 -7.10
C TRP A 107 1.29 11.53 -6.73
N LYS A 108 2.00 10.53 -6.26
CA LYS A 108 3.44 10.59 -5.99
C LYS A 108 4.07 9.22 -6.17
N LYS A 109 5.27 9.21 -6.73
CA LYS A 109 6.08 8.02 -6.97
C LYS A 109 7.45 8.21 -6.33
N TYR A 110 7.81 7.29 -5.43
CA TYR A 110 9.14 7.16 -4.83
C TYR A 110 9.87 5.97 -5.48
N ILE A 111 11.11 6.17 -5.88
CA ILE A 111 11.95 5.15 -6.54
C ILE A 111 13.30 5.07 -5.84
N SER A 112 13.71 3.87 -5.43
CA SER A 112 15.05 3.60 -4.89
C SER A 112 15.55 2.25 -5.40
N GLY A 113 16.49 2.25 -6.34
CA GLY A 113 16.88 1.06 -7.09
C GLY A 113 15.67 0.44 -7.80
N ASN A 114 15.38 -0.84 -7.52
CA ASN A 114 14.22 -1.55 -8.08
C ASN A 114 12.95 -1.40 -7.24
N VAL A 115 13.05 -0.78 -6.06
CA VAL A 115 11.90 -0.54 -5.19
C VAL A 115 11.14 0.69 -5.67
N ARG A 116 9.83 0.57 -5.77
CA ARG A 116 8.91 1.65 -6.10
C ARG A 116 7.77 1.68 -5.10
N VAL A 117 7.41 2.87 -4.66
CA VAL A 117 6.27 3.10 -3.78
C VAL A 117 5.44 4.23 -4.36
N TYR A 118 4.14 3.99 -4.51
CA TYR A 118 3.22 4.94 -5.11
C TYR A 118 2.03 5.21 -4.21
N TYR A 119 1.47 6.39 -4.36
CA TYR A 119 0.05 6.60 -4.24
C TYR A 119 -0.48 7.34 -5.46
N TYR A 120 -1.73 7.13 -5.80
CA TYR A 120 -2.40 7.86 -6.88
C TYR A 120 -3.90 7.96 -6.62
N ASN A 121 -4.59 8.81 -7.39
CA ASN A 121 -6.01 9.06 -7.27
C ASN A 121 -6.45 9.60 -5.88
N VAL A 122 -5.56 10.33 -5.21
CA VAL A 122 -5.75 10.85 -3.86
C VAL A 122 -6.36 12.25 -3.89
N ASN A 123 -7.38 12.48 -3.08
CA ASN A 123 -8.00 13.79 -2.90
C ASN A 123 -7.08 14.77 -2.17
N LYS A 124 -7.36 16.07 -2.33
CA LYS A 124 -6.58 17.16 -1.71
C LYS A 124 -6.52 17.03 -0.19
N GLU A 125 -7.63 16.68 0.43
CA GLU A 125 -7.77 16.52 1.89
C GLU A 125 -6.86 15.42 2.44
N SER A 126 -6.68 14.34 1.69
CA SER A 126 -5.88 13.17 2.08
C SER A 126 -4.42 13.27 1.65
N LYS A 127 -4.08 14.20 0.74
CA LYS A 127 -2.73 14.33 0.17
C LYS A 127 -1.62 14.39 1.23
N LYS A 128 -1.82 15.21 2.27
CA LYS A 128 -0.83 15.36 3.34
C LYS A 128 -0.51 14.03 4.02
N LYS A 129 -1.52 13.20 4.32
CA LYS A 129 -1.34 11.88 4.93
C LYS A 129 -0.41 11.00 4.08
N TYR A 130 -0.69 10.90 2.79
CA TYR A 130 0.12 10.08 1.88
C TYR A 130 1.52 10.65 1.64
N ASP A 131 1.65 11.97 1.62
CA ASP A 131 2.96 12.62 1.58
C ASP A 131 3.81 12.32 2.82
N ASP A 132 3.21 12.31 4.00
CA ASP A 132 3.89 12.00 5.25
C ASP A 132 4.32 10.51 5.28
N ILE A 133 3.50 9.60 4.76
CA ILE A 133 3.88 8.18 4.60
C ILE A 133 5.09 8.05 3.66
N ILE A 134 5.09 8.69 2.49
CA ILE A 134 6.23 8.67 1.56
C ILE A 134 7.51 9.20 2.22
N LYS A 135 7.42 10.26 3.03
CA LYS A 135 8.58 10.82 3.75
C LYS A 135 9.13 9.88 4.81
N SER A 136 8.31 9.00 5.37
CA SER A 136 8.69 8.04 6.39
C SER A 136 9.39 6.79 5.86
N ILE A 137 9.50 6.63 4.52
CA ILE A 137 10.07 5.45 3.89
C ILE A 137 11.52 5.23 4.33
N ARG A 138 11.78 4.03 4.82
CA ARG A 138 13.11 3.52 5.16
C ARG A 138 13.31 2.18 4.46
N ILE A 139 14.36 2.06 3.64
CA ILE A 139 14.65 0.85 2.87
C ILE A 139 15.90 0.18 3.43
N ARG A 140 15.79 -1.11 3.73
CA ARG A 140 16.89 -1.98 4.12
C ARG A 140 17.02 -3.10 3.09
N LYS A 141 18.21 -3.31 2.54
CA LYS A 141 18.49 -4.46 1.68
C LYS A 141 18.37 -5.74 2.50
N LEU A 142 17.68 -6.73 1.97
CA LEU A 142 17.66 -8.09 2.50
C LEU A 142 18.84 -8.84 1.90
N TRP A 143 19.69 -9.40 2.77
CA TRP A 143 20.74 -10.29 2.31
C TRP A 143 20.09 -11.60 1.85
N ARG A 144 20.23 -11.95 0.58
CA ARG A 144 19.90 -13.30 0.09
C ARG A 144 21.22 -13.99 -0.23
N PRO A 145 21.48 -15.20 0.30
CA PRO A 145 22.59 -16.01 -0.18
C PRO A 145 22.37 -16.23 -1.67
N LYS A 146 23.43 -16.04 -2.45
CA LYS A 146 23.40 -16.44 -3.86
C LYS A 146 23.06 -17.92 -3.89
N SER A 147 22.02 -18.30 -4.64
CA SER A 147 21.77 -19.70 -4.96
C SER A 147 23.07 -20.28 -5.50
N PRO A 148 23.49 -21.48 -5.09
CA PRO A 148 24.65 -22.12 -5.69
C PRO A 148 24.36 -22.20 -7.20
N GLU A 149 25.25 -21.58 -7.97
CA GLU A 149 25.24 -21.75 -9.43
C GLU A 149 25.22 -23.26 -9.67
N SER A 150 24.19 -23.75 -10.37
CA SER A 150 24.17 -25.11 -10.83
C SER A 150 25.39 -25.25 -11.75
N SER A 151 26.47 -25.82 -11.20
CA SER A 151 27.63 -26.23 -11.98
C SER A 151 27.15 -27.37 -12.87
N ASN A 152 26.55 -27.03 -14.01
CA ASN A 152 26.39 -27.95 -15.10
C ASN A 152 27.79 -28.23 -15.60
N GLY A 153 28.47 -29.19 -14.93
CA GLY A 153 29.65 -29.84 -15.43
C GLY A 153 29.31 -30.43 -16.79
N LEU A 154 29.90 -29.84 -17.82
CA LEU A 154 30.02 -30.51 -19.10
C LEU A 154 30.72 -31.84 -18.85
N ILE A 155 29.96 -32.91 -18.88
CA ILE A 155 30.55 -34.25 -19.09
C ILE A 155 30.88 -34.33 -20.55
N LYS A 156 32.17 -34.33 -20.82
CA LYS A 156 32.74 -34.68 -22.14
C LYS A 156 32.60 -36.19 -22.34
#